data_988b7403c2592dd467ef36179c759022
#
_entry.id   988b7403c2592dd467ef36179c759022
#
_cell.length_a   1.000
_cell.length_b   1.000
_cell.length_c   1.000
_cell.angle_alpha   90.00
_cell.angle_beta   90.00
_cell.angle_gamma   90.00
#
_symmetry.space_group_name_H-M   'P 1'
#
loop_
_entity.id
_entity.type
_entity.pdbx_description
1 polymer ?
#
loop_
_entity_poly.entity_id
_entity_poly.type
_entity_poly.pdbx_seq_one_letter_code
_entity_poly.pdbx_strand_id
1 'polypeptide(L)'
;MTTTGTARTELSTNKGFAKGTLGIMGIAVSPVKADRVWAMVENKDQGGLYRSEDGGATWSKINDERKLRQRAWYYTRLYADTQDADGLYVLNVRYHKSTDGGKSFETANAPHGDHHDLWIAPEDNQRMIMADDGGAQVSTDGGASWSTYHNQPTA
;
A
#
# COMPACT_ATOMS: atom_id res chain seq x y z
N MET A 1 13.70 -34.51 15.04
CA MET A 1 12.85 -33.41 14.53
C MET A 1 13.70 -32.55 13.62
N THR A 2 13.60 -32.74 12.33
CA THR A 2 14.29 -31.93 11.32
C THR A 2 13.49 -30.64 11.13
N THR A 3 13.98 -29.52 11.61
CA THR A 3 13.47 -28.20 11.27
C THR A 3 13.72 -27.98 9.79
N THR A 4 12.70 -28.14 8.97
CA THR A 4 12.71 -27.67 7.58
C THR A 4 12.73 -26.14 7.61
N GLY A 5 13.92 -25.57 7.57
CA GLY A 5 14.07 -24.13 7.34
C GLY A 5 13.44 -23.79 5.99
N THR A 6 12.42 -22.96 5.98
CA THR A 6 11.84 -22.42 4.76
C THR A 6 12.93 -21.68 3.99
N ALA A 7 13.27 -22.15 2.81
CA ALA A 7 14.20 -21.47 1.92
C ALA A 7 13.66 -20.05 1.64
N ARG A 8 14.51 -19.03 1.80
CA ARG A 8 14.18 -17.67 1.42
C ARG A 8 14.66 -17.44 -0.01
N THR A 9 13.79 -16.90 -0.84
CA THR A 9 14.10 -16.56 -2.23
C THR A 9 14.02 -15.04 -2.40
N GLU A 10 15.04 -14.46 -3.00
CA GLU A 10 15.03 -13.03 -3.34
C GLU A 10 14.21 -12.81 -4.61
N LEU A 11 13.15 -12.02 -4.51
CA LEU A 11 12.22 -11.73 -5.62
C LEU A 11 12.57 -10.43 -6.36
N SER A 12 13.41 -9.56 -5.79
CA SER A 12 13.81 -8.28 -6.38
C SER A 12 14.71 -8.42 -7.62
N THR A 13 15.30 -9.60 -7.82
CA THR A 13 16.12 -9.93 -9.00
C THR A 13 15.31 -10.47 -10.17
N ASN A 14 14.03 -10.80 -9.96
CA ASN A 14 13.16 -11.44 -10.93
C ASN A 14 12.83 -10.52 -12.11
N LYS A 15 12.38 -11.15 -13.19
CA LYS A 15 12.05 -10.48 -14.44
C LYS A 15 11.02 -9.35 -14.23
N GLY A 16 11.32 -8.19 -14.78
CA GLY A 16 10.41 -7.02 -14.75
C GLY A 16 10.50 -6.14 -13.52
N PHE A 17 11.24 -6.56 -12.47
CA PHE A 17 11.45 -5.69 -11.30
C PHE A 17 12.49 -4.60 -11.57
N ALA A 18 12.45 -3.50 -10.78
CA ALA A 18 13.41 -2.40 -10.86
C ALA A 18 14.85 -2.90 -10.68
N LYS A 19 15.78 -2.35 -11.44
CA LYS A 19 17.20 -2.68 -11.38
C LYS A 19 18.02 -1.54 -10.75
N GLY A 20 19.22 -1.87 -10.31
CA GLY A 20 20.13 -0.93 -9.68
C GLY A 20 19.88 -0.77 -8.18
N THR A 21 20.23 0.39 -7.62
CA THR A 21 20.04 0.65 -6.18
C THR A 21 18.58 0.80 -5.84
N LEU A 22 18.09 -0.06 -4.95
CA LEU A 22 16.73 -0.02 -4.43
C LEU A 22 16.76 0.69 -3.07
N GLY A 23 15.86 1.64 -2.90
CA GLY A 23 15.61 2.32 -1.62
C GLY A 23 14.51 1.62 -0.82
N ILE A 24 13.77 2.40 -0.03
CA ILE A 24 12.66 1.89 0.77
C ILE A 24 11.56 1.35 -0.14
N MET A 25 10.96 0.23 0.27
CA MET A 25 9.86 -0.40 -0.45
C MET A 25 8.66 -0.60 0.46
N GLY A 26 7.47 -0.25 -0.04
CA GLY A 26 6.19 -0.68 0.52
C GLY A 26 5.72 -1.95 -0.19
N ILE A 27 5.23 -2.93 0.56
CA ILE A 27 4.74 -4.20 0.01
C ILE A 27 3.32 -4.44 0.47
N ALA A 28 2.46 -4.91 -0.44
CA ALA A 28 1.13 -5.41 -0.12
C ALA A 28 0.87 -6.72 -0.87
N VAL A 29 0.23 -7.66 -0.19
CA VAL A 29 -0.22 -8.94 -0.76
C VAL A 29 -1.74 -8.95 -0.75
N SER A 30 -2.36 -9.32 -1.84
CA SER A 30 -3.83 -9.41 -1.90
C SER A 30 -4.33 -10.57 -1.03
N PRO A 31 -5.24 -10.32 -0.08
CA PRO A 31 -5.89 -11.39 0.66
C PRO A 31 -7.00 -12.08 -0.16
N VAL A 32 -7.43 -11.46 -1.27
CA VAL A 32 -8.57 -11.91 -2.09
C VAL A 32 -8.11 -12.66 -3.32
N LYS A 33 -6.98 -12.26 -3.90
CA LYS A 33 -6.44 -12.89 -5.11
C LYS A 33 -5.07 -13.50 -4.80
N ALA A 34 -5.00 -14.81 -4.78
CA ALA A 34 -3.75 -15.54 -4.60
C ALA A 34 -2.68 -15.07 -5.61
N ASP A 35 -1.43 -15.07 -5.16
CA ASP A 35 -0.25 -14.71 -5.94
C ASP A 35 -0.17 -13.25 -6.42
N ARG A 36 -1.17 -12.41 -6.15
CA ARG A 36 -1.07 -10.97 -6.45
C ARG A 36 -0.31 -10.24 -5.34
N VAL A 37 0.76 -9.57 -5.76
CA VAL A 37 1.63 -8.78 -4.89
C VAL A 37 1.89 -7.42 -5.53
N TRP A 38 1.90 -6.38 -4.72
CA TRP A 38 2.34 -5.05 -5.13
C TRP A 38 3.61 -4.66 -4.38
N ALA A 39 4.48 -3.92 -5.07
CA ALA A 39 5.68 -3.32 -4.50
C ALA A 39 5.79 -1.86 -4.96
N MET A 40 5.72 -0.92 -4.02
CA MET A 40 6.09 0.47 -4.25
C MET A 40 7.59 0.60 -4.04
N VAL A 41 8.32 0.95 -5.09
CA VAL A 41 9.78 0.93 -5.10
C VAL A 41 10.32 2.35 -5.22
N GLU A 42 11.17 2.75 -4.25
CA GLU A 42 12.02 3.91 -4.42
C GLU A 42 13.25 3.51 -5.23
N ASN A 43 13.42 4.15 -6.38
CA ASN A 43 14.57 3.99 -7.25
C ASN A 43 14.68 5.24 -8.12
N LYS A 44 15.91 5.68 -8.41
CA LYS A 44 16.18 6.91 -9.15
C LYS A 44 15.55 6.89 -10.55
N ASP A 45 15.72 5.80 -11.29
CA ASP A 45 15.38 5.74 -12.71
C ASP A 45 14.12 4.89 -12.99
N GLN A 46 13.89 3.89 -12.16
CA GLN A 46 12.82 2.91 -12.35
C GLN A 46 11.80 2.86 -11.19
N GLY A 47 11.84 3.87 -10.31
CA GLY A 47 10.89 3.94 -9.19
C GLY A 47 9.43 3.97 -9.66
N GLY A 48 8.54 3.35 -8.88
CA GLY A 48 7.12 3.25 -9.20
C GLY A 48 6.43 2.12 -8.46
N LEU A 49 5.19 1.89 -8.82
CA LEU A 49 4.40 0.76 -8.35
C LEU A 49 4.55 -0.42 -9.32
N TYR A 50 5.02 -1.51 -8.80
CA TYR A 50 5.14 -2.79 -9.49
C TYR A 50 4.06 -3.75 -9.00
N ARG A 51 3.57 -4.60 -9.90
CA ARG A 51 2.62 -5.66 -9.58
C ARG A 51 3.07 -7.00 -10.17
N SER A 52 2.93 -8.03 -9.37
CA SER A 52 3.06 -9.42 -9.77
C SER A 52 1.70 -10.11 -9.67
N GLU A 53 1.46 -11.08 -10.56
CA GLU A 53 0.28 -11.95 -10.55
C GLU A 53 0.68 -13.43 -10.31
N ASP A 54 1.95 -13.68 -10.02
CA ASP A 54 2.57 -15.01 -9.90
C ASP A 54 3.49 -15.13 -8.68
N GLY A 55 3.11 -14.50 -7.57
CA GLY A 55 3.84 -14.58 -6.30
C GLY A 55 5.22 -13.93 -6.35
N GLY A 56 5.45 -13.00 -7.26
CA GLY A 56 6.73 -12.32 -7.43
C GLY A 56 7.70 -13.00 -8.40
N ALA A 57 7.27 -14.03 -9.13
CA ALA A 57 8.12 -14.66 -10.15
C ALA A 57 8.37 -13.72 -11.33
N THR A 58 7.35 -12.92 -11.71
CA THR A 58 7.49 -11.83 -12.69
C THR A 58 6.80 -10.57 -12.21
N TRP A 59 7.29 -9.41 -12.67
CA TRP A 59 6.80 -8.11 -12.26
C TRP A 59 6.52 -7.21 -13.46
N SER A 60 5.54 -6.36 -13.33
CA SER A 60 5.23 -5.28 -14.27
C SER A 60 5.14 -3.96 -13.53
N LYS A 61 5.84 -2.94 -13.99
CA LYS A 61 5.63 -1.58 -13.52
C LYS A 61 4.30 -1.07 -14.05
N ILE A 62 3.36 -0.77 -13.16
CA ILE A 62 1.98 -0.44 -13.53
C ILE A 62 1.64 1.03 -13.32
N ASN A 63 2.41 1.73 -12.47
CA ASN A 63 2.22 3.16 -12.21
C ASN A 63 3.55 3.80 -11.82
N ASP A 64 3.78 5.05 -12.25
CA ASP A 64 5.00 5.80 -11.91
C ASP A 64 4.70 7.22 -11.40
N GLU A 65 3.44 7.51 -11.07
CA GLU A 65 3.05 8.81 -10.54
C GLU A 65 3.85 9.18 -9.29
N ARG A 66 4.51 10.33 -9.35
CA ARG A 66 5.37 10.79 -8.27
C ARG A 66 4.62 11.04 -6.95
N LYS A 67 3.33 11.40 -7.03
CA LYS A 67 2.50 11.63 -5.83
C LYS A 67 2.45 10.41 -4.89
N LEU A 68 2.54 9.19 -5.45
CA LEU A 68 2.50 7.95 -4.69
C LEU A 68 3.79 7.69 -3.89
N ARG A 69 4.88 8.40 -4.24
CA ARG A 69 6.21 8.24 -3.64
C ARG A 69 6.75 9.57 -3.11
N GLN A 70 5.87 10.46 -2.65
CA GLN A 70 6.23 11.83 -2.28
C GLN A 70 7.28 11.89 -1.16
N ARG A 71 7.24 10.94 -0.22
CA ARG A 71 8.21 10.79 0.88
C ARG A 71 8.85 9.39 0.90
N ALA A 72 9.16 8.84 -0.27
CA ALA A 72 9.69 7.47 -0.40
C ALA A 72 10.97 7.25 0.43
N TRP A 73 11.79 8.28 0.63
CA TRP A 73 12.98 8.26 1.47
C TRP A 73 12.67 8.16 2.99
N TYR A 74 11.45 8.43 3.41
CA TYR A 74 11.00 8.38 4.81
C TYR A 74 9.99 7.26 5.03
N TYR A 75 8.85 7.31 4.35
CA TYR A 75 7.86 6.24 4.38
C TYR A 75 6.97 6.26 3.14
N THR A 76 6.51 5.09 2.75
CA THR A 76 5.39 4.86 1.83
C THR A 76 4.74 3.56 2.22
N ARG A 77 3.44 3.57 2.49
CA ARG A 77 2.68 2.41 2.91
C ARG A 77 1.73 1.97 1.82
N LEU A 78 1.63 0.66 1.62
CA LEU A 78 0.66 0.02 0.74
C LEU A 78 -0.27 -0.88 1.54
N TYR A 79 -1.56 -0.83 1.22
CA TYR A 79 -2.56 -1.72 1.80
C TYR A 79 -3.46 -2.25 0.69
N ALA A 80 -3.55 -3.57 0.56
CA ALA A 80 -4.51 -4.22 -0.31
C ALA A 80 -5.88 -4.25 0.35
N ASP A 81 -6.93 -4.07 -0.44
CA ASP A 81 -8.29 -4.19 0.03
C ASP A 81 -8.59 -5.64 0.46
N THR A 82 -9.41 -5.78 1.49
CA THR A 82 -9.70 -7.09 2.10
C THR A 82 -10.81 -7.86 1.38
N GLN A 83 -11.58 -7.20 0.51
CA GLN A 83 -12.72 -7.78 -0.20
C GLN A 83 -12.64 -7.55 -1.72
N ASP A 84 -11.88 -6.55 -2.17
CA ASP A 84 -11.72 -6.23 -3.59
C ASP A 84 -10.29 -6.54 -4.06
N ALA A 85 -10.17 -7.45 -5.02
CA ALA A 85 -8.88 -7.83 -5.60
C ALA A 85 -8.16 -6.67 -6.31
N ASP A 86 -8.88 -5.66 -6.78
CA ASP A 86 -8.35 -4.48 -7.48
C ASP A 86 -8.27 -3.24 -6.58
N GLY A 87 -8.71 -3.35 -5.33
CA GLY A 87 -8.60 -2.31 -4.32
C GLY A 87 -7.18 -2.19 -3.76
N LEU A 88 -6.61 -0.98 -3.80
CA LEU A 88 -5.27 -0.70 -3.27
C LEU A 88 -5.21 0.72 -2.71
N TYR A 89 -4.54 0.85 -1.57
CA TYR A 89 -4.39 2.13 -0.88
C TYR A 89 -2.91 2.47 -0.71
N VAL A 90 -2.57 3.73 -0.93
CA VAL A 90 -1.23 4.27 -0.72
C VAL A 90 -1.30 5.40 0.29
N LEU A 91 -0.53 5.27 1.36
CA LEU A 91 -0.43 6.26 2.41
C LEU A 91 0.96 6.90 2.40
N ASN A 92 0.96 8.20 2.35
CA ASN A 92 2.11 9.07 2.59
C ASN A 92 1.58 10.43 3.08
N VAL A 93 2.10 11.57 2.63
CA VAL A 93 1.53 12.90 2.95
C VAL A 93 0.04 12.98 2.64
N ARG A 94 -0.40 12.26 1.61
CA ARG A 94 -1.80 12.13 1.20
C ARG A 94 -2.22 10.66 1.22
N TYR A 95 -3.52 10.46 1.31
CA TYR A 95 -4.19 9.18 1.15
C TYR A 95 -4.65 9.03 -0.31
N HIS A 96 -4.27 7.93 -0.94
CA HIS A 96 -4.61 7.64 -2.32
C HIS A 96 -5.29 6.27 -2.42
N LYS A 97 -6.36 6.19 -3.20
CA LYS A 97 -7.14 4.97 -3.44
C LYS A 97 -7.14 4.60 -4.92
N SER A 98 -6.94 3.33 -5.20
CA SER A 98 -7.11 2.71 -6.52
C SER A 98 -8.20 1.66 -6.47
N THR A 99 -8.96 1.53 -7.54
CA THR A 99 -9.98 0.50 -7.77
C THR A 99 -9.73 -0.30 -9.06
N ASP A 100 -8.53 -0.16 -9.63
CA ASP A 100 -8.13 -0.80 -10.89
C ASP A 100 -6.83 -1.59 -10.78
N GLY A 101 -6.53 -2.03 -9.56
CA GLY A 101 -5.33 -2.82 -9.25
C GLY A 101 -4.04 -2.02 -9.24
N GLY A 102 -4.12 -0.70 -9.04
CA GLY A 102 -2.97 0.18 -8.93
C GLY A 102 -2.57 0.87 -10.23
N LYS A 103 -3.37 0.79 -11.29
CA LYS A 103 -3.06 1.47 -12.56
C LYS A 103 -3.29 2.97 -12.48
N SER A 104 -4.35 3.38 -11.78
CA SER A 104 -4.65 4.77 -11.49
C SER A 104 -4.99 4.98 -10.01
N PHE A 105 -4.80 6.21 -9.53
CA PHE A 105 -5.09 6.59 -8.15
C PHE A 105 -5.79 7.93 -8.06
N GLU A 106 -6.87 7.95 -7.30
CA GLU A 106 -7.49 9.17 -6.84
C GLU A 106 -6.89 9.57 -5.49
N THR A 107 -6.68 10.88 -5.28
CA THR A 107 -6.35 11.40 -3.95
C THR A 107 -7.64 11.52 -3.17
N ALA A 108 -7.78 10.74 -2.13
CA ALA A 108 -8.95 10.76 -1.29
C ALA A 108 -8.79 11.77 -0.13
N ASN A 109 -9.91 12.26 0.36
CA ASN A 109 -9.95 13.19 1.48
C ASN A 109 -9.95 12.43 2.80
N ALA A 110 -9.08 12.86 3.71
CA ALA A 110 -9.09 12.47 5.10
C ALA A 110 -8.93 13.73 5.97
N PRO A 111 -9.34 13.70 7.24
CA PRO A 111 -9.37 14.90 8.07
C PRO A 111 -8.01 15.53 8.34
N HIS A 112 -6.93 14.76 8.29
CA HIS A 112 -5.56 15.23 8.49
C HIS A 112 -4.65 14.68 7.39
N GLY A 113 -3.38 15.07 7.35
CA GLY A 113 -2.35 14.55 6.47
C GLY A 113 -1.31 13.72 7.20
N ASP A 114 -0.27 13.31 6.46
CA ASP A 114 0.80 12.44 6.98
C ASP A 114 0.24 11.12 7.56
N HIS A 115 -0.29 10.32 6.65
CA HIS A 115 -0.96 9.05 6.98
C HIS A 115 0.06 7.93 7.18
N HIS A 116 0.04 7.31 8.37
CA HIS A 116 1.04 6.33 8.78
C HIS A 116 0.54 4.89 8.78
N ASP A 117 -0.75 4.65 9.01
CA ASP A 117 -1.28 3.29 9.06
C ASP A 117 -2.75 3.24 8.62
N LEU A 118 -3.16 2.08 8.08
CA LEU A 118 -4.54 1.80 7.68
C LEU A 118 -4.88 0.36 8.03
N TRP A 119 -5.90 0.18 8.82
CA TRP A 119 -6.54 -1.11 9.02
C TRP A 119 -7.86 -1.17 8.28
N ILE A 120 -8.11 -2.26 7.55
CA ILE A 120 -9.35 -2.54 6.83
C ILE A 120 -9.92 -3.83 7.41
N ALA A 121 -11.18 -3.82 7.83
CA ALA A 121 -11.81 -5.00 8.41
C ALA A 121 -11.82 -6.18 7.40
N PRO A 122 -11.35 -7.37 7.79
CA PRO A 122 -11.27 -8.51 6.86
C PRO A 122 -12.63 -8.94 6.29
N GLU A 123 -13.70 -8.79 7.08
CA GLU A 123 -15.06 -9.22 6.71
C GLU A 123 -15.87 -8.12 6.04
N ASP A 124 -15.41 -6.86 6.10
CA ASP A 124 -16.20 -5.71 5.64
C ASP A 124 -15.27 -4.51 5.35
N ASN A 125 -14.85 -4.38 4.10
CA ASN A 125 -13.96 -3.31 3.67
C ASN A 125 -14.55 -1.88 3.77
N GLN A 126 -15.82 -1.77 4.15
CA GLN A 126 -16.41 -0.46 4.45
C GLN A 126 -15.93 0.06 5.82
N ARG A 127 -15.49 -0.82 6.72
CA ARG A 127 -14.99 -0.45 8.05
C ARG A 127 -13.47 -0.34 8.04
N MET A 128 -12.99 0.86 8.32
CA MET A 128 -11.58 1.19 8.28
C MET A 128 -11.17 2.02 9.48
N ILE A 129 -9.90 1.90 9.87
CA ILE A 129 -9.25 2.80 10.83
C ILE A 129 -7.98 3.32 10.19
N MET A 130 -7.82 4.63 10.17
CA MET A 130 -6.62 5.30 9.67
C MET A 130 -5.92 6.03 10.82
N ALA A 131 -4.60 5.96 10.85
CA ALA A 131 -3.76 6.72 11.76
C ALA A 131 -2.91 7.72 10.96
N ASP A 132 -2.87 8.95 11.44
CA ASP A 132 -2.08 10.05 10.90
C ASP A 132 -1.54 10.96 12.02
N ASP A 133 -0.85 12.03 11.68
CA ASP A 133 -0.27 12.95 12.67
C ASP A 133 -1.32 13.68 13.52
N GLY A 134 -2.58 13.69 13.10
CA GLY A 134 -3.70 14.26 13.87
C GLY A 134 -4.36 13.28 14.85
N GLY A 135 -4.06 11.98 14.74
CA GLY A 135 -4.65 10.93 15.57
C GLY A 135 -5.15 9.74 14.76
N ALA A 136 -6.29 9.16 15.16
CA ALA A 136 -6.92 8.06 14.46
C ALA A 136 -8.36 8.41 14.07
N GLN A 137 -8.76 7.99 12.89
CA GLN A 137 -10.10 8.19 12.37
C GLN A 137 -10.71 6.87 11.94
N VAL A 138 -12.04 6.76 12.06
CA VAL A 138 -12.82 5.59 11.66
C VAL A 138 -13.69 5.96 10.46
N SER A 139 -13.75 5.07 9.50
CA SER A 139 -14.70 5.09 8.40
C SER A 139 -15.60 3.87 8.44
N THR A 140 -16.86 4.03 8.03
CA THR A 140 -17.84 2.96 7.88
C THR A 140 -18.43 2.90 6.46
N ASP A 141 -17.81 3.61 5.53
CA ASP A 141 -18.25 3.77 4.13
C ASP A 141 -17.07 3.63 3.14
N GLY A 142 -16.07 2.80 3.49
CA GLY A 142 -14.94 2.51 2.61
C GLY A 142 -14.01 3.70 2.39
N GLY A 143 -13.94 4.62 3.35
CA GLY A 143 -13.10 5.80 3.31
C GLY A 143 -13.70 6.99 2.55
N ALA A 144 -15.01 6.95 2.23
CA ALA A 144 -15.70 8.09 1.63
C ALA A 144 -15.89 9.23 2.65
N SER A 145 -16.09 8.88 3.92
CA SER A 145 -16.07 9.82 5.03
C SER A 145 -15.32 9.25 6.24
N TRP A 146 -14.87 10.13 7.13
CA TRP A 146 -14.09 9.80 8.32
C TRP A 146 -14.61 10.53 9.55
N SER A 147 -14.48 9.88 10.72
CA SER A 147 -14.76 10.51 11.99
C SER A 147 -13.80 11.67 12.27
N THR A 148 -14.18 12.56 13.18
CA THR A 148 -13.25 13.60 13.65
C THR A 148 -12.16 13.03 14.57
N TYR A 149 -11.00 13.66 14.56
CA TYR A 149 -9.91 13.43 15.53
C TYR A 149 -9.90 14.45 16.69
N HIS A 150 -10.74 15.49 16.62
CA HIS A 150 -10.73 16.58 17.61
C HIS A 150 -11.17 16.19 19.02
N ASN A 151 -11.77 15.03 19.20
CA ASN A 151 -12.22 14.49 20.49
C ASN A 151 -11.22 13.49 21.10
N GLN A 152 -10.04 13.35 20.54
CA GLN A 152 -9.01 12.44 21.04
C GLN A 152 -8.05 13.19 21.98
N PRO A 153 -7.62 12.55 23.08
CA PRO A 153 -6.60 13.11 23.95
C PRO A 153 -5.23 12.97 23.26
N THR A 154 -4.92 13.93 22.40
CA THR A 154 -3.59 14.02 21.79
C THR A 154 -2.67 14.82 22.68
N ALA A 155 -1.47 14.34 22.82
CA ALA A 155 -0.42 15.06 23.55
C ALA A 155 0.15 16.20 22.68
#